data_b00392fb7d28e432872d6316b4116932
#
_entry.id   b00392fb7d28e432872d6316b4116932
#
_cell.length_a   1.000
_cell.length_b   1.000
_cell.length_c   1.000
_cell.angle_alpha   90.00
_cell.angle_beta   90.00
_cell.angle_gamma   90.00
#
_symmetry.space_group_name_H-M   'P 1'
#
loop_
_entity.id
_entity.type
_entity.pdbx_description
1 polymer ?
#
loop_
_entity_poly.entity_id
_entity_poly.type
_entity_poly.pdbx_seq_one_letter_code
_entity_poly.pdbx_strand_id
1 'polypeptide(L)'
;NPPDTLEVDELMKLGKAIIQPSRLEAVKNLLAAAGSSGITVTDARGVGRQRGRTEIYRGHEYKVDLIPKVKIEIAVEDAHVNGVIDAIVKGAKSGVEGKIGDGKIFVTSIEEVVRIRTGEVGAAAL
;
A
#
# COMPACT_ATOMS: atom_id res chain seq x y z
N ASN A 1 -20.10 -17.27 -25.29
CA ASN A 1 -19.69 -17.13 -24.84
C ASN A 1 -19.24 -16.77 -24.22
N PRO A 2 -18.84 -16.64 -24.20
CA PRO A 2 -18.54 -16.56 -23.28
C PRO A 2 -18.13 -15.55 -22.73
N PRO A 3 -18.46 -15.29 -22.04
CA PRO A 3 -18.36 -14.29 -21.19
C PRO A 3 -17.16 -14.35 -20.51
N ASP A 4 -16.82 -15.36 -20.42
CA ASP A 4 -15.65 -15.65 -19.87
C ASP A 4 -14.64 -14.78 -20.44
N THR A 5 -14.84 -14.34 -21.41
CA THR A 5 -13.91 -13.52 -21.91
C THR A 5 -13.98 -12.34 -21.15
N LEU A 6 -14.41 -12.38 -20.03
CA LEU A 6 -14.43 -11.33 -19.29
C LEU A 6 -13.20 -10.75 -19.48
N GLU A 7 -13.28 -9.75 -19.73
CA GLU A 7 -12.30 -9.07 -20.20
C GLU A 7 -11.31 -8.90 -19.19
N VAL A 8 -10.19 -9.27 -19.53
CA VAL A 8 -9.06 -9.11 -18.69
C VAL A 8 -8.94 -7.64 -18.41
N ASP A 9 -9.40 -6.81 -19.33
CA ASP A 9 -9.30 -5.36 -19.13
C ASP A 9 -10.12 -4.88 -17.95
N GLU A 10 -11.06 -5.67 -17.53
CA GLU A 10 -11.89 -5.27 -16.42
C GLU A 10 -11.38 -5.81 -15.11
N LEU A 11 -10.32 -6.57 -15.14
CA LEU A 11 -9.74 -7.08 -13.90
C LEU A 11 -8.99 -5.96 -13.18
N MET A 12 -9.28 -5.82 -11.92
CA MET A 12 -8.68 -4.77 -11.10
C MET A 12 -8.20 -5.36 -9.79
N LYS A 13 -7.20 -4.71 -9.23
CA LYS A 13 -6.63 -5.15 -7.97
C LYS A 13 -6.53 -3.98 -7.00
N LEU A 14 -6.64 -4.29 -5.74
CA LEU A 14 -6.38 -3.32 -4.68
C LEU A 14 -5.03 -3.66 -4.08
N GLY A 15 -4.11 -2.72 -4.15
CA GLY A 15 -2.84 -2.84 -3.47
C GLY A 15 -2.95 -2.13 -2.14
N LYS A 16 -2.51 -2.80 -1.09
CA LYS A 16 -2.49 -2.22 0.24
C LYS A 16 -1.09 -2.42 0.78
N ALA A 17 -0.41 -1.35 1.11
CA ALA A 17 0.95 -1.43 1.61
C ALA A 17 1.02 -0.84 3.00
N ILE A 18 1.73 -1.53 3.89
CA ILE A 18 2.01 -1.02 5.23
C ILE A 18 3.50 -0.71 5.23
N ILE A 19 3.86 0.54 5.39
CA ILE A 19 5.24 1.00 5.26
C ILE A 19 5.64 1.87 6.44
N GLN A 20 6.92 2.19 6.54
CA GLN A 20 7.38 3.13 7.55
C GLN A 20 6.96 4.54 7.17
N PRO A 21 6.54 5.35 8.15
CA PRO A 21 6.12 6.72 7.85
C PRO A 21 7.18 7.55 7.13
N SER A 22 8.46 7.31 7.43
CA SER A 22 9.54 8.07 6.82
C SER A 22 9.69 7.77 5.32
N ARG A 23 9.06 6.72 4.83
CA ARG A 23 9.17 6.35 3.42
C ARG A 23 8.00 6.82 2.58
N LEU A 24 7.02 7.46 3.18
CA LEU A 24 5.82 7.83 2.46
C LEU A 24 6.10 8.73 1.25
N GLU A 25 6.94 9.75 1.42
CA GLU A 25 7.18 10.67 0.31
C GLU A 25 7.88 9.97 -0.85
N ALA A 26 8.84 9.11 -0.57
CA ALA A 26 9.53 8.39 -1.63
C ALA A 26 8.56 7.48 -2.39
N VAL A 27 7.68 6.79 -1.67
CA VAL A 27 6.69 5.92 -2.30
C VAL A 27 5.71 6.72 -3.14
N LYS A 28 5.22 7.85 -2.60
CA LYS A 28 4.30 8.70 -3.34
C LYS A 28 4.94 9.18 -4.65
N ASN A 29 6.18 9.61 -4.59
CA ASN A 29 6.85 10.13 -5.77
C ASN A 29 7.06 9.05 -6.83
N LEU A 30 7.41 7.85 -6.40
CA LEU A 30 7.62 6.75 -7.33
C LEU A 30 6.31 6.26 -7.94
N LEU A 31 5.23 6.25 -7.15
CA LEU A 31 3.91 5.89 -7.68
C LEU A 31 3.46 6.92 -8.70
N ALA A 32 3.65 8.20 -8.42
CA ALA A 32 3.28 9.24 -9.37
C ALA A 32 4.09 9.12 -10.66
N ALA A 33 5.38 8.83 -10.55
CA ALA A 33 6.22 8.65 -11.72
C ALA A 33 5.81 7.43 -12.54
N ALA A 34 5.19 6.45 -11.89
CA ALA A 34 4.69 5.26 -12.58
C ALA A 34 3.27 5.47 -13.12
N GLY A 35 2.73 6.68 -13.00
CA GLY A 35 1.41 6.98 -13.52
C GLY A 35 0.27 6.68 -12.55
N SER A 36 0.59 6.38 -11.30
CA SER A 36 -0.43 5.99 -10.33
C SER A 36 -0.39 6.95 -9.16
N SER A 37 -1.25 7.95 -9.18
CA SER A 37 -1.24 8.97 -8.13
C SER A 37 -2.47 8.97 -7.23
N GLY A 38 -3.50 8.25 -7.60
CA GLY A 38 -4.73 8.22 -6.79
C GLY A 38 -4.59 7.24 -5.65
N ILE A 39 -3.99 7.66 -4.56
CA ILE A 39 -3.78 6.79 -3.41
C ILE A 39 -4.54 7.32 -2.20
N THR A 40 -4.87 6.42 -1.29
CA THR A 40 -5.45 6.78 0.00
C THR A 40 -4.42 6.43 1.06
N VAL A 41 -4.16 7.37 1.95
CA VAL A 41 -3.15 7.20 3.00
C VAL A 41 -3.83 7.23 4.35
N THR A 42 -3.49 6.28 5.20
CA THR A 42 -4.06 6.19 6.55
C THR A 42 -2.93 5.98 7.54
N ASP A 43 -2.99 6.67 8.66
CA ASP A 43 -2.04 6.40 9.73
C ASP A 43 -2.45 5.10 10.41
N ALA A 44 -1.47 4.30 10.73
CA ALA A 44 -1.71 2.99 11.33
C ALA A 44 -0.65 2.70 12.38
N ARG A 45 -0.85 1.69 13.17
CA ARG A 45 0.12 1.22 14.13
C ARG A 45 0.18 -0.29 14.03
N GLY A 46 1.34 -0.84 14.20
CA GLY A 46 1.51 -2.27 14.09
C GLY A 46 2.45 -2.84 15.10
N VAL A 47 2.23 -4.11 15.42
CA VAL A 47 3.16 -4.88 16.20
C VAL A 47 3.80 -5.83 15.21
N GLY A 48 5.10 -5.77 15.06
CA GLY A 48 5.77 -6.60 14.08
C GLY A 48 7.05 -7.18 14.65
N ARG A 49 7.85 -7.69 13.73
CA ARG A 49 9.12 -8.29 14.13
C ARG A 49 10.14 -7.26 14.54
N GLN A 50 9.86 -6.00 14.25
CA GLN A 50 10.66 -4.93 14.72
C GLN A 50 10.35 -4.82 16.18
N ARG A 51 11.13 -5.33 17.04
CA ARG A 51 10.82 -5.39 18.44
C ARG A 51 10.38 -4.07 19.00
N GLY A 52 9.46 -4.13 19.89
CA GLY A 52 9.02 -2.96 20.62
C GLY A 52 10.20 -2.34 21.37
N ARG A 53 10.26 -1.04 21.39
CA ARG A 53 11.30 -0.32 22.09
C ARG A 53 10.88 -0.20 23.55
N THR A 54 11.89 -0.14 24.42
CA THR A 54 11.64 0.09 25.81
C THR A 54 11.95 1.56 26.07
N GLU A 55 11.04 2.25 26.72
CA GLU A 55 11.24 3.64 27.07
C GLU A 55 11.12 3.79 28.58
N ILE A 56 11.83 4.76 29.14
CA ILE A 56 11.81 5.01 30.56
C ILE A 56 11.10 6.33 30.80
N TYR A 57 10.10 6.30 31.68
CA TYR A 57 9.35 7.50 32.02
C TYR A 57 9.20 7.52 33.54
N ARG A 58 9.71 8.57 34.16
CA ARG A 58 9.68 8.74 35.61
C ARG A 58 10.25 7.51 36.35
N GLY A 59 11.31 6.95 35.81
CA GLY A 59 11.96 5.84 36.44
C GLY A 59 11.31 4.48 36.19
N HIS A 60 10.23 4.45 35.41
CA HIS A 60 9.59 3.18 35.06
C HIS A 60 9.84 2.87 33.60
N GLU A 61 10.00 1.57 33.32
CA GLU A 61 10.24 1.12 31.99
C GLU A 61 8.93 0.74 31.34
N TYR A 62 8.68 1.27 30.14
CA TYR A 62 7.47 0.96 29.40
C TYR A 62 7.85 0.35 28.08
N LYS A 63 7.20 -0.74 27.73
CA LYS A 63 7.45 -1.39 26.45
C LYS A 63 6.56 -0.76 25.41
N VAL A 64 7.17 -0.33 24.31
CA VAL A 64 6.43 0.25 23.20
C VAL A 64 6.28 -0.83 22.13
N ASP A 65 5.09 -1.37 21.97
CA ASP A 65 4.86 -2.43 21.00
C ASP A 65 3.92 -2.03 19.87
N LEU A 66 3.31 -0.86 19.92
CA LEU A 66 2.51 -0.35 18.81
C LEU A 66 3.34 0.69 18.07
N ILE A 67 3.88 0.30 16.94
CA ILE A 67 4.82 1.13 16.19
C ILE A 67 4.07 1.86 15.09
N PRO A 68 4.27 3.18 14.94
CA PRO A 68 3.61 3.93 13.88
C PRO A 68 3.97 3.39 12.51
N LYS A 69 2.96 3.26 11.67
CA LYS A 69 3.09 2.83 10.28
C LYS A 69 2.15 3.69 9.44
N VAL A 70 2.29 3.59 8.14
CA VAL A 70 1.39 4.25 7.21
C VAL A 70 0.84 3.18 6.30
N LYS A 71 -0.48 3.24 6.06
CA LYS A 71 -1.11 2.32 5.14
C LYS A 71 -1.45 3.10 3.87
N ILE A 72 -1.06 2.57 2.72
CA ILE A 72 -1.39 3.16 1.43
C ILE A 72 -2.30 2.17 0.72
N GLU A 73 -3.38 2.67 0.15
CA GLU A 73 -4.27 1.84 -0.65
C GLU A 73 -4.39 2.44 -2.04
N ILE A 74 -4.35 1.59 -3.04
CA ILE A 74 -4.44 2.03 -4.42
C ILE A 74 -5.14 0.96 -5.25
N ALA A 75 -6.12 1.39 -6.03
CA ALA A 75 -6.84 0.49 -6.93
C ALA A 75 -6.29 0.70 -8.33
N VAL A 76 -5.93 -0.37 -9.01
CA VAL A 76 -5.35 -0.28 -10.35
C VAL A 76 -5.86 -1.41 -11.22
N GLU A 77 -5.74 -1.22 -12.51
CA GLU A 77 -6.03 -2.30 -13.45
C GLU A 77 -4.94 -3.35 -13.31
N ASP A 78 -5.31 -4.58 -13.57
CA ASP A 78 -4.42 -5.72 -13.40
C ASP A 78 -3.09 -5.53 -14.12
N ALA A 79 -3.10 -4.94 -15.28
CA ALA A 79 -1.89 -4.75 -16.07
C ALA A 79 -0.87 -3.83 -15.38
N HIS A 80 -1.31 -3.02 -14.42
CA HIS A 80 -0.41 -2.06 -13.76
C HIS A 80 0.08 -2.54 -12.40
N VAL A 81 -0.36 -3.69 -11.94
CA VAL A 81 -0.04 -4.17 -10.60
C VAL A 81 1.46 -4.29 -10.38
N ASN A 82 2.16 -4.89 -11.33
CA ASN A 82 3.60 -5.11 -11.13
C ASN A 82 4.36 -3.79 -11.03
N GLY A 83 3.96 -2.80 -11.81
CA GLY A 83 4.60 -1.49 -11.74
C GLY A 83 4.37 -0.81 -10.41
N VAL A 84 3.17 -0.97 -9.85
CA VAL A 84 2.83 -0.42 -8.55
C VAL A 84 3.64 -1.11 -7.46
N ILE A 85 3.72 -2.44 -7.51
CA ILE A 85 4.50 -3.20 -6.53
C ILE A 85 5.95 -2.75 -6.57
N ASP A 86 6.53 -2.64 -7.77
CA ASP A 86 7.94 -2.25 -7.91
C ASP A 86 8.17 -0.85 -7.34
N ALA A 87 7.26 0.08 -7.59
CA ALA A 87 7.40 1.44 -7.08
C ALA A 87 7.37 1.46 -5.55
N ILE A 88 6.45 0.70 -4.95
CA ILE A 88 6.34 0.65 -3.50
C ILE A 88 7.56 -0.02 -2.88
N VAL A 89 8.01 -1.13 -3.43
CA VAL A 89 9.18 -1.83 -2.91
C VAL A 89 10.40 -0.91 -2.97
N LYS A 90 10.58 -0.24 -4.11
CA LYS A 90 11.75 0.62 -4.28
C LYS A 90 11.72 1.79 -3.30
N GLY A 91 10.56 2.36 -3.09
CA GLY A 91 10.44 3.52 -2.20
C GLY A 91 10.46 3.18 -0.72
N ALA A 92 9.96 2.01 -0.36
CA ALA A 92 9.81 1.63 1.05
C ALA A 92 10.98 0.83 1.60
N LYS A 93 11.79 0.24 0.74
CA LYS A 93 12.87 -0.63 1.19
C LYS A 93 14.02 0.19 1.77
N SER A 94 14.52 -0.24 2.92
CA SER A 94 15.63 0.44 3.59
C SER A 94 16.94 -0.15 3.13
N GLY A 95 17.72 0.60 2.38
CA GLY A 95 19.02 0.15 1.89
C GLY A 95 18.88 -0.92 0.81
N VAL A 96 19.99 -1.50 0.43
CA VAL A 96 20.03 -2.47 -0.66
C VAL A 96 19.34 -3.77 -0.27
N GLU A 97 19.54 -4.21 0.95
CA GLU A 97 18.99 -5.49 1.39
C GLU A 97 17.68 -5.38 2.16
N GLY A 98 17.27 -4.18 2.47
CA GLY A 98 16.09 -3.98 3.28
C GLY A 98 16.34 -4.29 4.75
N LYS A 99 15.33 -4.00 5.57
CA LYS A 99 15.40 -4.23 7.01
C LYS A 99 14.07 -4.73 7.51
N ILE A 100 14.10 -5.43 8.62
CA ILE A 100 12.88 -5.83 9.30
C ILE A 100 12.13 -4.55 9.65
N GLY A 101 10.86 -4.53 9.37
CA GLY A 101 10.02 -3.35 9.62
C GLY A 101 9.76 -2.50 8.38
N ASP A 102 10.35 -2.84 7.23
CA ASP A 102 10.12 -2.10 6.00
C ASP A 102 8.67 -2.22 5.54
N GLY A 103 7.99 -3.28 5.90
CA GLY A 103 6.58 -3.42 5.61
C GLY A 103 6.23 -4.52 4.65
N LYS A 104 4.98 -4.53 4.22
CA LYS A 104 4.44 -5.55 3.34
C LYS A 104 3.43 -4.96 2.39
N ILE A 105 3.24 -5.63 1.27
CA ILE A 105 2.22 -5.25 0.30
C ILE A 105 1.26 -6.42 0.17
N PHE A 106 -0.03 -6.12 0.21
CA PHE A 106 -1.08 -7.10 0.01
C PHE A 106 -1.81 -6.73 -1.26
N VAL A 107 -2.08 -7.70 -2.10
CA VAL A 107 -2.81 -7.46 -3.35
C VAL A 107 -4.03 -8.35 -3.34
N THR A 108 -5.20 -7.75 -3.53
CA THR A 108 -6.44 -8.50 -3.56
C THR A 108 -7.22 -8.13 -4.82
N SER A 109 -8.09 -9.02 -5.24
CA SER A 109 -8.94 -8.74 -6.37
C SER A 109 -10.06 -7.80 -5.95
N ILE A 110 -10.45 -6.90 -6.85
CA ILE A 110 -11.57 -6.02 -6.64
C ILE A 110 -12.70 -6.53 -7.52
N GLU A 111 -13.85 -6.77 -6.92
CA GLU A 111 -15.00 -7.23 -7.67
C GLU A 111 -15.63 -6.11 -8.44
N GLU A 112 -15.69 -4.93 -7.87
CA GLU A 112 -16.32 -3.81 -8.53
C GLU A 112 -15.83 -2.49 -7.96
N VAL A 113 -15.69 -1.48 -8.81
CA VAL A 113 -15.37 -0.12 -8.39
C VAL A 113 -16.43 0.78 -8.96
N VAL A 114 -16.93 1.70 -8.15
CA VAL A 114 -17.95 2.66 -8.59
C VAL A 114 -17.45 4.05 -8.24
N ARG A 115 -17.41 4.94 -9.22
CA ARG A 115 -17.04 6.33 -8.94
C ARG A 115 -18.27 7.06 -8.43
N ILE A 116 -18.19 7.57 -7.24
CA ILE A 116 -19.34 8.19 -6.59
C ILE A 116 -19.89 9.36 -7.40
N ARG A 117 -19.01 10.20 -7.94
CA ARG A 117 -19.47 11.40 -8.63
C ARG A 117 -20.27 11.09 -9.90
N THR A 118 -19.87 10.10 -10.65
CA THR A 118 -20.45 9.85 -11.96
C THR A 118 -21.26 8.57 -12.05
N GLY A 119 -21.10 7.68 -11.09
CA GLY A 119 -21.75 6.36 -11.15
C GLY A 119 -21.07 5.40 -12.11
N GLU A 120 -19.93 5.80 -12.71
CA GLU A 120 -19.20 4.90 -13.60
C GLU A 120 -18.70 3.69 -12.82
N VAL A 121 -18.66 2.55 -13.48
CA VAL A 121 -18.24 1.31 -12.85
C VAL A 121 -17.07 0.70 -13.61
N GLY A 122 -16.35 -0.19 -12.95
CA GLY A 122 -15.25 -0.93 -13.56
C GLY A 122 -14.03 -0.05 -13.75
N ALA A 123 -13.21 -0.37 -14.74
CA ALA A 123 -11.97 0.34 -14.98
C ALA A 123 -12.18 1.84 -15.22
N ALA A 124 -13.33 2.21 -15.77
CA ALA A 124 -13.64 3.63 -16.01
C ALA A 124 -13.81 4.41 -14.70
N ALA A 125 -14.02 3.71 -13.60
CA ALA A 125 -14.22 4.35 -12.31
C ALA A 125 -12.89 4.61 -11.56
N LEU A 126 -11.80 4.08 -12.04
CA LEU A 126 -10.50 4.22 -11.37
C LEU A 126 -9.92 5.62 -11.51
#